data_0d75d832bedce2e61f86d65555911a64
#
_entry.id   0d75d832bedce2e61f86d65555911a64
#
_cell.length_a   1.000
_cell.length_b   1.000
_cell.length_c   1.000
_cell.angle_alpha   90.00
_cell.angle_beta   90.00
_cell.angle_gamma   90.00
#
_symmetry.space_group_name_H-M   'P 1'
#
loop_
_entity.id
_entity.type
_entity.pdbx_description
1 polymer ?
#
loop_
_entity_poly.entity_id
_entity_poly.type
_entity_poly.pdbx_seq_one_letter_code
_entity_poly.pdbx_strand_id
1 'polypeptide(L)'
;NGHNRRTCPTLKSDKERFAAMTSEVRVEAMAALREHGVGVGALLNIDEYGTNVPVMVTGFKWESITRKNKWPDAVLARRLQDNKEVFLGFPSEITGSTSRWNRVTILSPAHGVSAPKGWIEAENLNFDAVDLFEKAAQRDYWFWRDHDERDRIKRDEEEK
;
A
#
# COMPACT_ATOMS: atom_id res chain seq x y z
N ASN A 1 -27.49 5.73 -25.43
CA ASN A 1 -27.76 4.60 -24.51
C ASN A 1 -26.85 4.70 -23.29
N GLY A 2 -27.28 5.55 -22.34
CA GLY A 2 -26.55 5.79 -21.09
C GLY A 2 -26.73 4.64 -20.11
N HIS A 3 -25.69 3.90 -19.81
CA HIS A 3 -25.65 3.02 -18.65
C HIS A 3 -25.64 3.86 -17.37
N ASN A 4 -26.46 3.51 -16.40
CA ASN A 4 -26.33 4.13 -15.10
C ASN A 4 -25.08 3.56 -14.39
N ARG A 5 -24.55 4.28 -13.41
CA ARG A 5 -23.32 3.89 -12.68
C ARG A 5 -23.39 2.50 -12.03
N ARG A 6 -24.60 2.04 -11.64
CA ARG A 6 -24.78 0.74 -10.98
C ARG A 6 -24.71 -0.44 -11.94
N THR A 7 -25.04 -0.22 -13.19
CA THR A 7 -25.14 -1.28 -14.21
C THR A 7 -24.08 -1.19 -15.29
N CYS A 8 -23.13 -0.25 -15.18
CA CYS A 8 -22.05 -0.11 -16.16
C CYS A 8 -21.08 -1.31 -16.11
N PRO A 9 -21.01 -2.16 -17.15
CA PRO A 9 -20.10 -3.33 -17.15
C PRO A 9 -18.64 -2.94 -17.07
N THR A 10 -18.25 -1.84 -17.72
CA THR A 10 -16.88 -1.32 -17.68
C THR A 10 -16.48 -0.91 -16.28
N LEU A 11 -17.35 -0.18 -15.57
CA LEU A 11 -17.08 0.23 -14.20
C LEU A 11 -16.98 -0.99 -13.27
N LYS A 12 -17.82 -2.00 -13.45
CA LYS A 12 -17.75 -3.24 -12.67
C LYS A 12 -16.43 -3.95 -12.91
N SER A 13 -16.02 -4.10 -14.15
CA SER A 13 -14.75 -4.72 -14.54
C SER A 13 -13.54 -3.94 -13.96
N ASP A 14 -13.57 -2.61 -14.04
CA ASP A 14 -12.50 -1.76 -13.48
C ASP A 14 -12.41 -1.90 -11.97
N LYS A 15 -13.54 -2.00 -11.27
CA LYS A 15 -13.57 -2.23 -9.81
C LYS A 15 -12.99 -3.58 -9.44
N GLU A 16 -13.36 -4.64 -10.15
CA GLU A 16 -12.84 -5.99 -9.92
C GLU A 16 -11.32 -6.05 -10.17
N ARG A 17 -10.87 -5.42 -11.26
CA ARG A 17 -9.45 -5.30 -11.58
C ARG A 17 -8.68 -4.53 -10.52
N PHE A 18 -9.19 -3.40 -10.08
CA PHE A 18 -8.58 -2.60 -9.01
C PHE A 18 -8.52 -3.36 -7.68
N ALA A 19 -9.57 -4.10 -7.33
CA ALA A 19 -9.58 -4.94 -6.14
C ALA A 19 -8.53 -6.05 -6.21
N ALA A 20 -8.40 -6.73 -7.35
CA ALA A 20 -7.38 -7.76 -7.55
C ALA A 20 -5.96 -7.18 -7.42
N MET A 21 -5.69 -6.05 -8.06
CA MET A 21 -4.38 -5.37 -7.98
C MET A 21 -4.08 -4.86 -6.56
N THR A 22 -5.10 -4.41 -5.83
CA THR A 22 -4.96 -3.99 -4.43
C THR A 22 -4.69 -5.19 -3.53
N SER A 23 -5.34 -6.32 -3.76
CA SER A 23 -5.07 -7.57 -3.02
C SER A 23 -3.62 -8.00 -3.17
N GLU A 24 -3.06 -7.97 -4.38
CA GLU A 24 -1.64 -8.27 -4.61
C GLU A 24 -0.72 -7.35 -3.80
N VAL A 25 -0.95 -6.05 -3.85
CA VAL A 25 -0.19 -5.07 -3.07
C VAL A 25 -0.29 -5.35 -1.57
N ARG A 26 -1.46 -5.72 -1.08
CA ARG A 26 -1.69 -6.00 0.34
C ARG A 26 -1.03 -7.28 0.82
N VAL A 27 -0.95 -8.30 -0.03
CA VAL A 27 -0.20 -9.53 0.26
C VAL A 27 1.30 -9.23 0.43
N GLU A 28 1.88 -8.49 -0.51
CA GLU A 28 3.28 -8.04 -0.42
C GLU A 28 3.52 -7.19 0.83
N ALA A 29 2.59 -6.33 1.12
CA ALA A 29 2.56 -5.47 2.27
C ALA A 29 2.65 -6.22 3.58
N MET A 30 1.78 -7.17 3.76
CA MET A 30 1.73 -7.99 4.96
C MET A 30 3.01 -8.79 5.14
N ALA A 31 3.53 -9.35 4.07
CA ALA A 31 4.80 -10.07 4.09
C ALA A 31 5.95 -9.18 4.54
N ALA A 32 6.05 -7.96 4.01
CA ALA A 32 7.09 -7.00 4.38
C ALA A 32 6.98 -6.55 5.84
N LEU A 33 5.79 -6.22 6.32
CA LEU A 33 5.56 -5.84 7.72
C LEU A 33 5.98 -6.96 8.68
N ARG A 34 5.65 -8.19 8.38
CA ARG A 34 5.99 -9.37 9.19
C ARG A 34 7.48 -9.68 9.14
N GLU A 35 8.09 -9.65 7.96
CA GLU A 35 9.50 -9.94 7.77
C GLU A 35 10.38 -8.94 8.52
N HIS A 36 10.10 -7.67 8.37
CA HIS A 36 10.88 -6.60 9.03
C HIS A 36 10.49 -6.38 10.50
N GLY A 37 9.41 -6.99 10.97
CA GLY A 37 8.97 -6.85 12.36
C GLY A 37 8.40 -5.47 12.68
N VAL A 38 7.70 -4.85 11.72
CA VAL A 38 7.08 -3.51 11.88
C VAL A 38 5.62 -3.68 12.32
N GLY A 39 5.38 -4.43 13.36
CA GLY A 39 4.07 -4.58 13.98
C GLY A 39 3.82 -3.56 15.09
N VAL A 40 2.59 -3.55 15.61
CA VAL A 40 2.24 -2.71 16.76
C VAL A 40 3.13 -3.04 17.95
N GLY A 41 3.72 -2.02 18.55
CA GLY A 41 4.68 -2.14 19.65
C GLY A 41 6.14 -2.23 19.20
N ALA A 42 6.43 -2.31 17.90
CA ALA A 42 7.79 -2.24 17.41
C ALA A 42 8.44 -0.90 17.75
N LEU A 43 9.70 -0.94 18.15
CA LEU A 43 10.51 0.26 18.40
C LEU A 43 11.43 0.49 17.21
N LEU A 44 11.40 1.70 16.68
CA LEU A 44 12.17 2.12 15.53
C LEU A 44 12.93 3.39 15.86
N ASN A 45 14.09 3.56 15.20
CA ASN A 45 14.76 4.85 15.10
C ASN A 45 14.53 5.43 13.71
N ILE A 46 14.11 6.68 13.66
CA ILE A 46 14.03 7.47 12.45
C ILE A 46 15.19 8.44 12.42
N ASP A 47 15.95 8.45 11.34
CA ASP A 47 16.97 9.48 11.13
C ASP A 47 16.31 10.74 10.53
N GLU A 48 16.16 11.77 11.34
CA GLU A 48 15.71 13.09 10.91
C GLU A 48 16.92 14.04 10.86
N TYR A 49 17.46 14.25 9.67
CA TYR A 49 18.59 15.18 9.45
C TYR A 49 19.80 14.92 10.35
N GLY A 50 20.17 13.66 10.52
CA GLY A 50 21.29 13.25 11.37
C GLY A 50 20.96 13.09 12.86
N THR A 51 19.70 13.28 13.24
CA THR A 51 19.20 13.06 14.60
C THR A 51 18.36 11.80 14.66
N ASN A 52 18.72 10.87 15.53
CA ASN A 52 17.92 9.66 15.78
C ASN A 52 16.70 10.00 16.63
N VAL A 53 15.53 9.72 16.10
CA VAL A 53 14.24 9.91 16.77
C VAL A 53 13.61 8.56 17.04
N PRO A 54 13.57 8.08 18.29
CA PRO A 54 12.92 6.83 18.63
C PRO A 54 11.40 6.98 18.60
N VAL A 55 10.75 6.02 17.94
CA VAL A 55 9.29 5.96 17.80
C VAL A 55 8.79 4.54 18.08
N MET A 56 7.54 4.42 18.50
CA MET A 56 6.85 3.15 18.66
C MET A 56 5.69 3.07 17.68
N VAL A 57 5.58 1.96 16.96
CA VAL A 57 4.46 1.69 16.07
C VAL A 57 3.19 1.48 16.90
N THR A 58 2.14 2.22 16.57
CA THR A 58 0.87 2.19 17.30
C THR A 58 -0.29 1.64 16.48
N GLY A 59 -0.16 1.58 15.16
CA GLY A 59 -1.21 1.08 14.29
C GLY A 59 -0.91 1.29 12.82
N PHE A 60 -1.95 1.05 12.02
CA PHE A 60 -1.86 1.16 10.57
C PHE A 60 -3.12 1.80 10.00
N LYS A 61 -2.95 2.59 8.96
CA LYS A 61 -4.05 3.04 8.09
C LYS A 61 -4.28 1.99 7.00
N TRP A 62 -4.93 0.90 7.35
CA TRP A 62 -5.12 -0.24 6.46
C TRP A 62 -5.79 0.11 5.13
N GLU A 63 -6.77 1.02 5.18
CA GLU A 63 -7.53 1.48 4.01
C GLU A 63 -6.69 2.29 3.01
N SER A 64 -5.60 2.89 3.47
CA SER A 64 -4.70 3.67 2.62
C SER A 64 -3.81 2.81 1.72
N ILE A 65 -3.69 1.51 2.03
CA ILE A 65 -2.86 0.57 1.30
C ILE A 65 -3.66 0.02 0.14
N THR A 66 -3.53 0.68 -1.01
CA THR A 66 -4.20 0.31 -2.26
C THR A 66 -3.25 0.41 -3.43
N ARG A 67 -3.61 -0.16 -4.56
CA ARG A 67 -2.81 -0.02 -5.79
C ARG A 67 -2.72 1.42 -6.28
N LYS A 68 -3.72 2.23 -6.00
CA LYS A 68 -3.74 3.66 -6.37
C LYS A 68 -2.69 4.47 -5.61
N ASN A 69 -2.42 4.12 -4.38
CA ASN A 69 -1.49 4.83 -3.52
C ASN A 69 -0.16 4.09 -3.46
N LYS A 70 0.78 4.52 -4.29
CA LYS A 70 2.11 3.90 -4.42
C LYS A 70 2.95 4.03 -3.14
N TRP A 71 2.77 5.12 -2.41
CA TRP A 71 3.57 5.49 -1.25
C TRP A 71 2.68 5.92 -0.07
N PRO A 72 1.84 5.02 0.46
CA PRO A 72 0.97 5.42 1.54
C PRO A 72 1.73 5.64 2.85
N ASP A 73 1.47 6.76 3.50
CA ASP A 73 1.85 6.98 4.89
C ASP A 73 0.93 6.16 5.81
N ALA A 74 1.10 4.84 5.76
CA ALA A 74 0.16 3.90 6.34
C ALA A 74 0.57 3.36 7.71
N VAL A 75 1.81 3.56 8.13
CA VAL A 75 2.28 3.13 9.45
C VAL A 75 2.17 4.30 10.43
N LEU A 76 1.39 4.09 11.49
CA LEU A 76 1.21 5.05 12.56
C LEU A 76 2.20 4.76 13.69
N ALA A 77 2.92 5.78 14.13
CA ALA A 77 3.84 5.66 15.24
C ALA A 77 3.78 6.89 16.14
N ARG A 78 4.33 6.78 17.33
CA ARG A 78 4.48 7.88 18.28
C ARG A 78 5.91 8.05 18.70
N ARG A 79 6.37 9.29 18.72
CA ARG A 79 7.69 9.64 19.22
C ARG A 79 7.74 9.40 20.74
N LEU A 80 8.75 8.71 21.21
CA LEU A 80 8.90 8.43 22.64
C LEU A 80 9.16 9.69 23.46
N GLN A 81 9.82 10.68 22.86
CA GLN A 81 10.23 11.91 23.55
C GLN A 81 9.05 12.80 23.94
N ASP A 82 8.10 12.99 23.07
CA ASP A 82 7.03 13.98 23.24
C ASP A 82 5.62 13.44 22.94
N ASN A 83 5.52 12.15 22.65
CA ASN A 83 4.26 11.45 22.31
C ASN A 83 3.54 12.02 21.06
N LYS A 84 4.24 12.73 20.20
CA LYS A 84 3.67 13.22 18.95
C LYS A 84 3.50 12.08 17.97
N GLU A 85 2.35 12.10 17.28
CA GLU A 85 2.07 11.15 16.21
C GLU A 85 2.92 11.45 14.97
N VAL A 86 3.46 10.40 14.38
CA VAL A 86 4.20 10.45 13.11
C VAL A 86 3.65 9.39 12.18
N PHE A 87 3.67 9.70 10.89
CA PHE A 87 3.26 8.79 9.83
C PHE A 87 4.50 8.33 9.06
N LEU A 88 4.63 7.02 8.91
CA LEU A 88 5.71 6.42 8.14
C LEU A 88 5.17 5.84 6.86
N GLY A 89 5.95 5.94 5.79
CA GLY A 89 5.64 5.34 4.52
C GLY A 89 5.53 3.82 4.60
N PHE A 90 4.99 3.26 3.56
CA PHE A 90 4.72 1.84 3.53
C PHE A 90 5.99 0.98 3.36
N PRO A 91 6.11 -0.16 4.05
CA PRO A 91 7.34 -0.97 4.03
C PRO A 91 7.72 -1.59 2.69
N SER A 92 6.88 -1.61 1.68
CA SER A 92 7.29 -2.04 0.34
C SER A 92 8.46 -1.23 -0.21
N GLU A 93 8.67 -0.03 0.33
CA GLU A 93 9.84 0.78 0.08
C GLU A 93 11.08 0.29 0.83
N ILE A 94 10.96 -0.54 1.85
CA ILE A 94 12.10 -1.06 2.62
C ILE A 94 13.02 -1.90 1.73
N THR A 95 12.46 -2.51 0.70
CA THR A 95 13.22 -3.32 -0.27
C THR A 95 13.82 -2.51 -1.41
N GLY A 96 13.47 -1.24 -1.55
CA GLY A 96 13.95 -0.33 -2.59
C GLY A 96 14.99 0.66 -2.12
N SER A 97 16.03 0.89 -2.90
CA SER A 97 17.23 1.65 -2.56
C SER A 97 17.06 3.16 -2.36
N THR A 98 15.85 3.72 -2.47
CA THR A 98 15.63 5.18 -2.54
C THR A 98 14.63 5.71 -1.53
N SER A 99 14.17 4.91 -0.58
CA SER A 99 13.06 5.28 0.27
C SER A 99 13.48 5.97 1.57
N ARG A 100 12.55 6.70 2.15
CA ARG A 100 12.66 7.25 3.50
C ARG A 100 13.02 6.17 4.54
N TRP A 101 12.74 4.91 4.26
CA TRP A 101 13.01 3.78 5.12
C TRP A 101 14.47 3.37 5.21
N ASN A 102 15.34 3.81 4.29
CA ASN A 102 16.80 3.72 4.48
C ASN A 102 17.28 4.49 5.71
N ARG A 103 16.40 5.34 6.27
CA ARG A 103 16.64 6.11 7.48
C ARG A 103 15.96 5.52 8.71
N VAL A 104 15.35 4.36 8.58
CA VAL A 104 14.68 3.69 9.70
C VAL A 104 15.50 2.48 10.12
N THR A 105 15.84 2.44 11.40
CA THR A 105 16.48 1.29 12.04
C THR A 105 15.51 0.65 13.00
N ILE A 106 15.36 -0.67 12.93
CA ILE A 106 14.50 -1.42 13.84
C ILE A 106 15.28 -1.73 15.11
N LEU A 107 14.84 -1.17 16.23
CA LEU A 107 15.47 -1.38 17.55
C LEU A 107 14.93 -2.62 18.24
N SER A 108 13.60 -2.80 18.21
CA SER A 108 12.92 -3.94 18.77
C SER A 108 11.75 -4.33 17.85
N PRO A 109 11.84 -5.46 17.16
CA PRO A 109 10.82 -5.86 16.20
C PRO A 109 9.54 -6.38 16.89
N ALA A 110 8.42 -6.28 16.18
CA ALA A 110 7.17 -6.94 16.51
C ALA A 110 6.63 -7.59 15.23
N HIS A 111 6.72 -8.92 15.14
CA HIS A 111 6.38 -9.67 13.93
C HIS A 111 4.91 -10.08 13.84
N GLY A 112 4.15 -9.99 14.93
CA GLY A 112 2.74 -10.34 14.99
C GLY A 112 1.82 -9.28 14.39
N VAL A 113 1.81 -9.20 13.04
CA VAL A 113 0.95 -8.25 12.33
C VAL A 113 -0.32 -8.95 11.89
N SER A 114 -1.47 -8.38 12.25
CA SER A 114 -2.80 -8.85 11.86
C SER A 114 -3.58 -7.74 11.17
N ALA A 115 -4.11 -8.02 10.01
CA ALA A 115 -4.98 -7.12 9.28
C ALA A 115 -6.46 -7.32 9.64
N PRO A 116 -7.32 -6.32 9.42
CA PRO A 116 -8.77 -6.49 9.53
C PRO A 116 -9.28 -7.61 8.61
N LYS A 117 -10.38 -8.25 9.02
CA LYS A 117 -11.04 -9.28 8.21
C LYS A 117 -11.41 -8.74 6.83
N GLY A 118 -11.13 -9.52 5.80
CA GLY A 118 -11.42 -9.16 4.40
C GLY A 118 -10.47 -8.13 3.78
N TRP A 119 -9.47 -7.67 4.52
CA TRP A 119 -8.54 -6.66 4.02
C TRP A 119 -7.61 -7.19 2.92
N ILE A 120 -7.03 -8.37 3.10
CA ILE A 120 -6.13 -8.98 2.11
C ILE A 120 -6.87 -9.26 0.81
N GLU A 121 -8.10 -9.75 0.90
CA GLU A 121 -8.97 -10.05 -0.23
C GLU A 121 -9.50 -8.80 -0.93
N ALA A 122 -9.18 -7.62 -0.39
CA ALA A 122 -9.67 -6.33 -0.87
C ALA A 122 -11.21 -6.24 -0.92
N GLU A 123 -11.87 -6.92 0.01
CA GLU A 123 -13.31 -6.79 0.19
C GLU A 123 -13.66 -5.37 0.68
N ASN A 124 -14.82 -4.89 0.31
CA ASN A 124 -15.35 -3.60 0.78
C ASN A 124 -14.42 -2.40 0.52
N LEU A 125 -13.66 -2.42 -0.56
CA LEU A 125 -12.90 -1.25 -0.99
C LEU A 125 -13.84 -0.07 -1.19
N ASN A 126 -13.59 1.00 -0.44
CA ASN A 126 -14.24 2.27 -0.67
C ASN A 126 -13.43 3.05 -1.69
N PHE A 127 -13.92 3.15 -2.91
CA PHE A 127 -13.30 3.94 -3.96
C PHE A 127 -14.32 4.83 -4.66
N ASP A 128 -13.87 6.00 -5.05
CA ASP A 128 -14.69 6.90 -5.85
C ASP A 128 -14.90 6.30 -7.25
N ALA A 129 -16.12 5.90 -7.52
CA ALA A 129 -16.51 5.29 -8.78
C ALA A 129 -16.29 6.23 -9.98
N VAL A 130 -16.46 7.53 -9.76
CA VAL A 130 -16.22 8.55 -10.80
C VAL A 130 -14.75 8.64 -11.12
N ASP A 131 -13.92 8.70 -10.11
CA ASP A 131 -12.46 8.78 -10.25
C ASP A 131 -11.89 7.57 -11.01
N LEU A 132 -12.35 6.37 -10.70
CA LEU A 132 -11.95 5.16 -11.42
C LEU A 132 -12.42 5.19 -12.89
N PHE A 133 -13.65 5.58 -13.12
CA PHE A 133 -14.21 5.66 -14.46
C PHE A 133 -13.49 6.68 -15.33
N GLU A 134 -13.23 7.87 -14.82
CA GLU A 134 -12.48 8.89 -15.54
C GLU A 134 -11.06 8.42 -15.88
N LYS A 135 -10.39 7.78 -14.94
CA LYS A 135 -9.03 7.27 -15.13
C LYS A 135 -8.98 6.07 -16.07
N ALA A 136 -9.94 5.19 -16.01
CA ALA A 136 -10.07 4.08 -16.95
C ALA A 136 -10.33 4.58 -18.38
N ALA A 137 -11.17 5.60 -18.52
CA ALA A 137 -11.44 6.20 -19.82
C ALA A 137 -10.23 6.91 -20.44
N GLN A 138 -9.42 7.57 -19.62
CA GLN A 138 -8.20 8.25 -20.08
C GLN A 138 -7.04 7.30 -20.35
N ARG A 139 -7.03 6.11 -19.77
CA ARG A 139 -5.98 5.06 -19.86
C ARG A 139 -4.54 5.51 -19.59
N ASP A 140 -4.33 6.76 -19.30
CA ASP A 140 -3.01 7.35 -19.05
C ASP A 140 -2.59 7.30 -17.58
N TYR A 141 -3.40 6.69 -16.74
CA TYR A 141 -3.08 6.63 -15.32
C TYR A 141 -1.96 5.63 -15.09
N TRP A 142 -0.90 6.06 -14.38
CA TRP A 142 0.35 5.31 -14.21
C TRP A 142 0.17 3.88 -13.72
N PHE A 143 -0.78 3.62 -12.80
CA PHE A 143 -0.97 2.25 -12.28
C PHE A 143 -1.63 1.30 -13.28
N TRP A 144 -2.48 1.79 -14.18
CA TRP A 144 -3.03 1.00 -15.28
C TRP A 144 -1.94 0.66 -16.29
N ARG A 145 -1.15 1.64 -16.64
CA ARG A 145 -0.03 1.48 -17.56
C ARG A 145 1.00 0.48 -17.04
N ASP A 146 1.40 0.60 -15.78
CA ASP A 146 2.38 -0.31 -15.17
C ASP A 146 1.85 -1.75 -15.09
N HIS A 147 0.56 -1.92 -14.89
CA HIS A 147 -0.06 -3.25 -14.87
C HIS A 147 -0.11 -3.85 -16.27
N ASP A 148 -0.57 -3.08 -17.26
CA ASP A 148 -0.67 -3.54 -18.63
C ASP A 148 0.72 -3.87 -19.22
N GLU A 149 1.74 -3.14 -18.84
CA GLU A 149 3.13 -3.42 -19.24
C GLU A 149 3.65 -4.73 -18.64
N ARG A 150 3.39 -4.98 -17.35
CA ARG A 150 3.75 -6.25 -16.71
C ARG A 150 3.03 -7.44 -17.32
N ASP A 151 1.74 -7.30 -17.61
CA ASP A 151 0.97 -8.36 -18.27
C ASP A 151 1.47 -8.64 -19.69
N ARG A 152 1.94 -7.61 -20.38
CA ARG A 152 2.58 -7.77 -21.69
C ARG A 152 3.90 -8.54 -21.58
N ILE A 153 4.77 -8.16 -20.64
CA ILE A 153 6.05 -8.82 -20.42
C ILE A 153 5.84 -10.31 -20.09
N LYS A 154 4.90 -10.62 -19.19
CA LYS A 154 4.58 -12.01 -18.86
C LYS A 154 4.15 -12.82 -20.08
N ARG A 155 3.27 -12.26 -20.92
CA ARG A 155 2.84 -12.94 -22.16
C ARG A 155 4.00 -13.19 -23.10
N ASP A 156 4.86 -12.18 -23.30
CA ASP A 156 6.03 -12.30 -24.17
C ASP A 156 7.06 -13.33 -23.65
N GLU A 157 7.09 -13.58 -22.33
CA GLU A 157 7.93 -14.61 -21.73
C GLU A 157 7.32 -16.02 -21.85
N GLU A 158 6.00 -16.15 -21.77
CA GLU A 158 5.29 -17.43 -21.93
C GLU A 158 5.26 -17.92 -23.38
N GLU A 159 5.40 -17.03 -24.35
CA GLU A 159 5.44 -17.36 -25.80
C GLU A 159 6.84 -17.72 -26.31
N LYS A 160 7.87 -17.62 -25.49
CA LYS A 160 9.27 -17.98 -25.84
C LYS A 160 9.61 -19.40 -25.40
#